data_8a81bd5d9babdbb532f1d4f0ae09ed8a
#
_entry.id   8a81bd5d9babdbb532f1d4f0ae09ed8a
#
_cell.length_a   1.000
_cell.length_b   1.000
_cell.length_c   1.000
_cell.angle_alpha   90.00
_cell.angle_beta   90.00
_cell.angle_gamma   90.00
#
_symmetry.space_group_name_H-M   'P 1'
#
loop_
_entity.id
_entity.type
_entity.pdbx_description
1 polymer ?
#
loop_
_entity_poly.entity_id
_entity_poly.type
_entity_poly.pdbx_seq_one_letter_code
_entity_poly.pdbx_strand_id
1 'polypeptide(L)'
;MDKKQRIQEIFTVLDTQLPSDIQFLEQRDPFRFLISVILSAQTTDRIVNIVVKELFAKYPDKASLASASAEDVESIIYPTGYFRNKAKNIIACSKALLGRGLPDTMDELIKLPGVGRKTASCVLGDIYGKSAIIVDTHFSRVVNRLGLVNTKDPEKVEKEIAALLEEDKQYRFSMTANLFGRTTCHAKKPGCEDCPLSSLCPSRDAFLKARSKG
;
A
#
# COMPACT_ATOMS: atom_id res chain seq x y z
N MET A 1 -4.87 15.69 -25.07
CA MET A 1 -4.40 15.87 -23.68
C MET A 1 -3.18 15.00 -23.46
N ASP A 2 -2.09 15.56 -23.00
CA ASP A 2 -0.88 14.79 -22.68
C ASP A 2 -1.05 14.00 -21.36
N LYS A 3 -0.08 13.12 -21.04
CA LYS A 3 -0.15 12.30 -19.84
C LYS A 3 -0.05 13.12 -18.54
N LYS A 4 0.71 14.22 -18.56
CA LYS A 4 0.92 15.06 -17.38
C LYS A 4 -0.35 15.85 -17.03
N GLN A 5 -1.03 16.40 -18.03
CA GLN A 5 -2.33 17.03 -17.83
C GLN A 5 -3.39 16.02 -17.37
N ARG A 6 -3.43 14.84 -17.99
CA ARG A 6 -4.39 13.80 -17.63
C ARG A 6 -4.26 13.35 -16.19
N ILE A 7 -3.05 13.12 -15.69
CA ILE A 7 -2.86 12.69 -14.29
C ILE A 7 -3.28 13.76 -13.30
N GLN A 8 -3.09 15.04 -13.62
CA GLN A 8 -3.54 16.16 -12.78
C GLN A 8 -5.07 16.21 -12.68
N GLU A 9 -5.78 16.05 -13.80
CA GLU A 9 -7.24 16.00 -13.79
C GLU A 9 -7.76 14.77 -13.03
N ILE A 10 -7.16 13.58 -13.27
CA ILE A 10 -7.49 12.36 -12.54
C ILE A 10 -7.27 12.55 -11.04
N PHE A 11 -6.13 13.14 -10.64
CA PHE A 11 -5.83 13.38 -9.24
C PHE A 11 -6.84 14.33 -8.61
N THR A 12 -7.18 15.43 -9.27
CA THR A 12 -8.18 16.38 -8.79
C THR A 12 -9.53 15.70 -8.51
N VAL A 13 -10.00 14.84 -9.44
CA VAL A 13 -11.25 14.09 -9.25
C VAL A 13 -11.15 13.11 -8.09
N LEU A 14 -10.07 12.34 -7.98
CA LEU A 14 -9.90 11.38 -6.90
C LEU A 14 -9.76 12.06 -5.55
N ASP A 15 -9.03 13.17 -5.47
CA ASP A 15 -8.78 13.89 -4.22
C ASP A 15 -10.04 14.56 -3.67
N THR A 16 -10.90 15.07 -4.56
CA THR A 16 -12.17 15.71 -4.16
C THR A 16 -13.26 14.71 -3.79
N GLN A 17 -13.25 13.50 -4.35
CA GLN A 17 -14.32 12.52 -4.15
C GLN A 17 -14.01 11.46 -3.09
N LEU A 18 -12.76 11.32 -2.69
CA LEU A 18 -12.36 10.34 -1.70
C LEU A 18 -11.99 11.00 -0.37
N PRO A 19 -12.12 10.27 0.76
CA PRO A 19 -11.81 10.82 2.08
C PRO A 19 -10.41 11.45 2.15
N SER A 20 -10.28 12.55 2.88
CA SER A 20 -8.99 13.20 3.12
C SER A 20 -8.05 12.30 3.93
N ASP A 21 -8.60 11.53 4.88
CA ASP A 21 -7.85 10.58 5.70
C ASP A 21 -8.12 9.15 5.23
N ILE A 22 -7.22 8.62 4.38
CA ILE A 22 -7.29 7.24 3.90
C ILE A 22 -6.33 6.40 4.73
N GLN A 23 -6.87 5.57 5.59
CA GLN A 23 -6.11 4.69 6.47
C GLN A 23 -6.54 3.23 6.28
N PHE A 24 -5.61 2.36 5.90
CA PHE A 24 -5.86 0.93 5.79
C PHE A 24 -5.44 0.17 7.07
N LEU A 25 -4.38 0.63 7.73
CA LEU A 25 -3.87 0.06 8.98
C LEU A 25 -4.10 1.03 10.15
N GLU A 26 -4.49 0.50 11.31
CA GLU A 26 -4.87 1.30 12.48
C GLU A 26 -3.67 1.77 13.33
N GLN A 27 -2.51 1.12 13.21
CA GLN A 27 -1.32 1.46 14.01
C GLN A 27 -0.70 2.79 13.57
N ARG A 28 -0.33 3.64 14.54
CA ARG A 28 0.31 4.95 14.32
C ARG A 28 1.69 5.08 14.93
N ASP A 29 2.02 4.25 15.92
CA ASP A 29 3.40 4.13 16.39
C ASP A 29 4.29 3.65 15.22
N PRO A 30 5.41 4.31 14.93
CA PRO A 30 6.24 4.01 13.75
C PRO A 30 6.70 2.54 13.69
N PHE A 31 7.11 1.96 14.83
CA PHE A 31 7.52 0.57 14.88
C PHE A 31 6.35 -0.37 14.64
N ARG A 32 5.24 -0.17 15.35
CA ARG A 32 4.04 -1.00 15.21
C ARG A 32 3.44 -0.90 13.81
N PHE A 33 3.48 0.28 13.20
CA PHE A 33 3.08 0.47 11.82
C PHE A 33 3.92 -0.36 10.85
N LEU A 34 5.27 -0.27 10.95
CA LEU A 34 6.16 -1.08 10.13
C LEU A 34 5.86 -2.58 10.25
N ILE A 35 5.72 -3.10 11.47
CA ILE A 35 5.37 -4.52 11.69
C ILE A 35 4.03 -4.87 11.04
N SER A 36 3.04 -3.99 11.18
CA SER A 36 1.71 -4.17 10.55
C SER A 36 1.80 -4.23 9.02
N VAL A 37 2.62 -3.37 8.41
CA VAL A 37 2.85 -3.38 6.95
C VAL A 37 3.55 -4.66 6.51
N ILE A 38 4.55 -5.16 7.26
CA ILE A 38 5.19 -6.46 6.97
C ILE A 38 4.15 -7.59 7.02
N LEU A 39 3.27 -7.59 8.01
CA LEU A 39 2.22 -8.59 8.16
C LEU A 39 1.14 -8.50 7.07
N SER A 40 0.93 -7.34 6.43
CA SER A 40 -0.08 -7.13 5.40
C SER A 40 0.22 -7.82 4.07
N ALA A 41 1.44 -8.34 3.87
CA ALA A 41 1.79 -9.06 2.66
C ALA A 41 0.86 -10.28 2.44
N GLN A 42 0.16 -10.31 1.30
CA GLN A 42 -0.74 -11.39 0.88
C GLN A 42 -1.86 -11.71 1.91
N THR A 43 -2.32 -10.72 2.65
CA THR A 43 -3.50 -10.82 3.51
C THR A 43 -4.31 -9.52 3.47
N THR A 44 -5.46 -9.50 4.14
CA THR A 44 -6.31 -8.32 4.19
C THR A 44 -5.95 -7.41 5.37
N ASP A 45 -6.12 -6.09 5.20
CA ASP A 45 -5.88 -5.12 6.26
C ASP A 45 -6.74 -5.41 7.51
N ARG A 46 -7.97 -5.93 7.31
CA ARG A 46 -8.84 -6.36 8.41
C ARG A 46 -8.20 -7.43 9.29
N ILE A 47 -7.60 -8.46 8.68
CA ILE A 47 -6.93 -9.53 9.43
C ILE A 47 -5.73 -8.96 10.18
N VAL A 48 -4.95 -8.11 9.52
CA VAL A 48 -3.79 -7.45 10.16
C VAL A 48 -4.23 -6.64 11.37
N ASN A 49 -5.24 -5.78 11.23
CA ASN A 49 -5.73 -4.92 12.31
C ASN A 49 -6.27 -5.71 13.51
N ILE A 50 -6.78 -6.93 13.31
CA ILE A 50 -7.19 -7.82 14.40
C ILE A 50 -5.94 -8.41 15.08
N VAL A 51 -5.05 -9.02 14.30
CA VAL A 51 -3.90 -9.77 14.80
C VAL A 51 -2.90 -8.87 15.55
N VAL A 52 -2.65 -7.65 15.06
CA VAL A 52 -1.70 -6.75 15.70
C VAL A 52 -2.15 -6.26 17.07
N LYS A 53 -3.45 -6.28 17.39
CA LYS A 53 -3.96 -5.96 18.73
C LYS A 53 -3.46 -6.99 19.75
N GLU A 54 -3.57 -8.26 19.42
CA GLU A 54 -3.06 -9.36 20.27
C GLU A 54 -1.52 -9.34 20.30
N LEU A 55 -0.87 -9.20 19.16
CA LEU A 55 0.60 -9.17 19.07
C LEU A 55 1.18 -8.07 19.96
N PHE A 56 0.67 -6.85 19.89
CA PHE A 56 1.20 -5.72 20.66
C PHE A 56 0.66 -5.62 22.09
N ALA A 57 -0.39 -6.37 22.43
CA ALA A 57 -0.75 -6.59 23.84
C ALA A 57 0.30 -7.45 24.55
N LYS A 58 0.85 -8.44 23.85
CA LYS A 58 1.87 -9.35 24.40
C LYS A 58 3.30 -8.82 24.23
N TYR A 59 3.59 -8.20 23.08
CA TYR A 59 4.89 -7.65 22.70
C TYR A 59 4.77 -6.15 22.36
N PRO A 60 4.67 -5.28 23.39
CA PRO A 60 4.31 -3.88 23.19
C PRO A 60 5.34 -3.03 22.46
N ASP A 61 6.60 -3.47 22.41
CA ASP A 61 7.71 -2.73 21.84
C ASP A 61 8.70 -3.62 21.08
N LYS A 62 9.70 -2.98 20.47
CA LYS A 62 10.74 -3.68 19.71
C LYS A 62 11.62 -4.61 20.54
N ALA A 63 11.81 -4.32 21.82
CA ALA A 63 12.67 -5.13 22.69
C ALA A 63 11.96 -6.44 23.06
N SER A 64 10.68 -6.36 23.46
CA SER A 64 9.87 -7.53 23.76
C SER A 64 9.68 -8.43 22.53
N LEU A 65 9.39 -7.84 21.34
CA LEU A 65 9.24 -8.63 20.12
C LEU A 65 10.57 -9.21 19.62
N ALA A 66 11.69 -8.52 19.81
CA ALA A 66 13.02 -9.04 19.47
C ALA A 66 13.42 -10.26 20.29
N SER A 67 12.93 -10.39 21.51
CA SER A 67 13.19 -11.53 22.43
C SER A 67 12.10 -12.61 22.39
N ALA A 68 11.06 -12.43 21.59
CA ALA A 68 9.95 -13.38 21.48
C ALA A 68 10.38 -14.73 20.91
N SER A 69 9.73 -15.82 21.36
CA SER A 69 9.87 -17.13 20.71
C SER A 69 9.16 -17.13 19.36
N ALA A 70 9.75 -17.82 18.39
CA ALA A 70 9.16 -17.89 17.06
C ALA A 70 7.79 -18.58 17.10
N GLU A 71 7.66 -19.66 17.86
CA GLU A 71 6.44 -20.47 17.98
C GLU A 71 5.27 -19.64 18.54
N ASP A 72 5.55 -18.79 19.50
CA ASP A 72 4.53 -17.94 20.11
C ASP A 72 4.06 -16.86 19.15
N VAL A 73 5.00 -16.18 18.47
CA VAL A 73 4.65 -15.20 17.45
C VAL A 73 3.90 -15.85 16.27
N GLU A 74 4.33 -17.01 15.81
CA GLU A 74 3.66 -17.79 14.76
C GLU A 74 2.20 -18.10 15.13
N SER A 75 1.97 -18.51 16.37
CA SER A 75 0.62 -18.80 16.87
C SER A 75 -0.30 -17.58 16.77
N ILE A 76 0.19 -16.42 17.23
CA ILE A 76 -0.59 -15.16 17.21
C ILE A 76 -0.88 -14.71 15.76
N ILE A 77 0.14 -14.72 14.88
CA ILE A 77 0.00 -14.18 13.52
C ILE A 77 -0.49 -15.21 12.50
N TYR A 78 -0.81 -16.45 12.90
CA TYR A 78 -1.27 -17.54 12.05
C TYR A 78 -2.34 -17.11 11.02
N PRO A 79 -3.38 -16.32 11.40
CA PRO A 79 -4.42 -15.91 10.46
C PRO A 79 -3.93 -15.06 9.28
N THR A 80 -2.71 -14.49 9.35
CA THR A 80 -2.17 -13.65 8.27
C THR A 80 -1.63 -14.44 7.09
N GLY A 81 -1.51 -15.77 7.19
CA GLY A 81 -0.85 -16.62 6.19
C GLY A 81 0.66 -16.40 6.11
N TYR A 82 1.41 -17.34 5.55
CA TYR A 82 2.88 -17.28 5.49
C TYR A 82 3.54 -16.96 6.84
N PHE A 83 2.87 -17.33 7.92
CA PHE A 83 3.14 -16.89 9.30
C PHE A 83 4.56 -17.22 9.77
N ARG A 84 5.15 -18.38 9.40
CA ARG A 84 6.52 -18.73 9.77
C ARG A 84 7.55 -17.73 9.23
N ASN A 85 7.42 -17.38 7.97
CA ASN A 85 8.33 -16.42 7.34
C ASN A 85 8.11 -15.01 7.88
N LYS A 86 6.85 -14.64 8.13
CA LYS A 86 6.49 -13.36 8.73
C LYS A 86 7.01 -13.25 10.17
N ALA A 87 6.84 -14.29 11.02
CA ALA A 87 7.37 -14.33 12.39
C ALA A 87 8.89 -14.13 12.39
N LYS A 88 9.62 -14.91 11.58
CA LYS A 88 11.06 -14.75 11.41
C LYS A 88 11.44 -13.32 11.04
N ASN A 89 10.74 -12.73 10.08
CA ASN A 89 11.03 -11.38 9.59
C ASN A 89 10.76 -10.31 10.65
N ILE A 90 9.59 -10.34 11.33
CA ILE A 90 9.26 -9.29 12.31
C ILE A 90 10.14 -9.37 13.54
N ILE A 91 10.51 -10.57 14.00
CA ILE A 91 11.49 -10.77 15.11
C ILE A 91 12.88 -10.24 14.69
N ALA A 92 13.35 -10.59 13.50
CA ALA A 92 14.63 -10.13 12.99
C ALA A 92 14.65 -8.61 12.75
N CYS A 93 13.55 -8.04 12.21
CA CYS A 93 13.37 -6.61 12.05
C CYS A 93 13.42 -5.88 13.40
N SER A 94 12.74 -6.41 14.42
CA SER A 94 12.78 -5.86 15.77
C SER A 94 14.18 -5.85 16.34
N LYS A 95 14.94 -6.97 16.19
CA LYS A 95 16.36 -7.05 16.58
C LYS A 95 17.21 -5.99 15.87
N ALA A 96 17.01 -5.82 14.55
CA ALA A 96 17.76 -4.86 13.78
C ALA A 96 17.48 -3.40 14.18
N LEU A 97 16.35 -3.13 14.83
CA LEU A 97 15.95 -1.80 15.30
C LEU A 97 16.29 -1.54 16.79
N LEU A 98 16.89 -2.50 17.51
CA LEU A 98 17.32 -2.27 18.89
C LEU A 98 18.36 -1.15 18.95
N GLY A 99 18.19 -0.24 19.92
CA GLY A 99 19.11 0.88 20.14
C GLY A 99 19.06 1.99 19.09
N ARG A 100 18.18 1.90 18.07
CA ARG A 100 18.05 2.94 17.04
C ARG A 100 16.59 3.25 16.70
N GLY A 101 16.36 4.41 16.08
CA GLY A 101 15.07 4.78 15.51
C GLY A 101 14.73 4.00 14.24
N LEU A 102 13.49 4.12 13.78
CA LEU A 102 13.09 3.63 12.47
C LEU A 102 13.77 4.51 11.40
N PRO A 103 14.45 3.91 10.41
CA PRO A 103 15.04 4.68 9.31
C PRO A 103 13.99 5.44 8.50
N ASP A 104 14.39 6.59 7.95
CA ASP A 104 13.53 7.49 7.19
C ASP A 104 13.95 7.66 5.72
N THR A 105 14.76 6.72 5.21
CA THR A 105 15.19 6.64 3.81
C THR A 105 14.85 5.29 3.20
N MET A 106 14.59 5.27 1.89
CA MET A 106 14.30 4.04 1.15
C MET A 106 15.43 3.01 1.30
N ASP A 107 16.67 3.45 1.11
CA ASP A 107 17.86 2.58 1.09
C ASP A 107 18.13 1.91 2.44
N GLU A 108 17.77 2.55 3.55
CA GLU A 108 17.94 1.98 4.87
C GLU A 108 16.75 1.09 5.25
N LEU A 109 15.53 1.48 4.88
CA LEU A 109 14.33 0.69 5.15
C LEU A 109 14.37 -0.67 4.47
N ILE A 110 14.79 -0.74 3.20
CA ILE A 110 14.83 -2.01 2.45
C ILE A 110 15.91 -2.98 2.96
N LYS A 111 16.85 -2.53 3.79
CA LYS A 111 17.83 -3.41 4.47
C LYS A 111 17.24 -4.14 5.67
N LEU A 112 16.06 -3.70 6.16
CA LEU A 112 15.40 -4.36 7.28
C LEU A 112 14.76 -5.68 6.85
N PRO A 113 14.85 -6.74 7.68
CA PRO A 113 14.22 -8.02 7.39
C PRO A 113 12.71 -7.89 7.12
N GLY A 114 12.26 -8.44 6.00
CA GLY A 114 10.84 -8.40 5.60
C GLY A 114 10.36 -7.09 5.00
N VAL A 115 11.24 -6.11 4.80
CA VAL A 115 10.91 -4.80 4.21
C VAL A 115 11.33 -4.76 2.76
N GLY A 116 10.35 -4.78 1.85
CA GLY A 116 10.55 -4.48 0.43
C GLY A 116 10.21 -3.02 0.10
N ARG A 117 10.40 -2.60 -1.17
CA ARG A 117 10.09 -1.23 -1.64
C ARG A 117 8.69 -0.78 -1.26
N LYS A 118 7.66 -1.61 -1.50
CA LYS A 118 6.28 -1.26 -1.13
C LYS A 118 6.13 -0.96 0.37
N THR A 119 6.70 -1.80 1.23
CA THR A 119 6.68 -1.60 2.68
C THR A 119 7.39 -0.31 3.07
N ALA A 120 8.56 -0.05 2.49
CA ALA A 120 9.32 1.17 2.71
C ALA A 120 8.54 2.41 2.26
N SER A 121 7.88 2.38 1.08
CA SER A 121 7.03 3.48 0.59
C SER A 121 5.86 3.76 1.53
N CYS A 122 5.21 2.72 2.10
CA CYS A 122 4.18 2.91 3.12
C CYS A 122 4.73 3.65 4.35
N VAL A 123 5.89 3.24 4.86
CA VAL A 123 6.51 3.89 6.03
C VAL A 123 6.90 5.33 5.73
N LEU A 124 7.50 5.60 4.57
CA LEU A 124 7.91 6.94 4.18
C LEU A 124 6.71 7.88 4.06
N GLY A 125 5.62 7.42 3.47
CA GLY A 125 4.41 8.22 3.31
C GLY A 125 3.63 8.40 4.61
N ASP A 126 3.25 7.29 5.29
CA ASP A 126 2.37 7.34 6.47
C ASP A 126 3.04 7.93 7.71
N ILE A 127 4.32 7.58 7.94
CA ILE A 127 5.01 7.94 9.19
C ILE A 127 5.82 9.22 9.04
N TYR A 128 6.48 9.40 7.90
CA TYR A 128 7.39 10.52 7.71
C TYR A 128 6.82 11.64 6.81
N GLY A 129 5.64 11.45 6.22
CA GLY A 129 5.05 12.43 5.29
C GLY A 129 5.91 12.70 4.05
N LYS A 130 6.81 11.77 3.71
CA LYS A 130 7.71 11.91 2.56
C LYS A 130 7.03 11.50 1.27
N SER A 131 7.50 12.07 0.17
CA SER A 131 7.09 11.64 -1.17
C SER A 131 7.32 10.15 -1.35
N ALA A 132 6.27 9.43 -1.72
CA ALA A 132 6.31 8.00 -1.97
C ALA A 132 5.14 7.58 -2.86
N ILE A 133 5.34 6.56 -3.69
CA ILE A 133 4.27 5.93 -4.47
C ILE A 133 4.15 4.49 -4.03
N ILE A 134 3.00 4.14 -3.49
CA ILE A 134 2.70 2.77 -3.07
C ILE A 134 2.12 2.01 -4.27
N VAL A 135 2.93 1.17 -4.89
CA VAL A 135 2.49 0.34 -6.02
C VAL A 135 2.04 -1.03 -5.52
N ASP A 136 0.72 -1.19 -5.40
CA ASP A 136 0.09 -2.48 -5.16
C ASP A 136 -0.72 -2.94 -6.38
N THR A 137 -1.41 -4.07 -6.26
CA THR A 137 -2.23 -4.63 -7.35
C THR A 137 -3.43 -3.75 -7.71
N HIS A 138 -4.00 -3.00 -6.76
CA HIS A 138 -5.10 -2.07 -6.99
C HIS A 138 -4.62 -0.83 -7.73
N PHE A 139 -3.58 -0.20 -7.21
CA PHE A 139 -2.95 0.96 -7.83
C PHE A 139 -2.47 0.66 -9.26
N SER A 140 -1.65 -0.40 -9.42
CA SER A 140 -1.10 -0.80 -10.73
C SER A 140 -2.22 -1.03 -11.76
N ARG A 141 -3.32 -1.69 -11.36
CA ARG A 141 -4.48 -1.88 -12.23
C ARG A 141 -5.12 -0.57 -12.64
N VAL A 142 -5.34 0.33 -11.69
CA VAL A 142 -6.00 1.62 -11.94
C VAL A 142 -5.19 2.47 -12.90
N VAL A 143 -3.90 2.69 -12.64
CA VAL A 143 -3.06 3.56 -13.49
C VAL A 143 -2.84 2.99 -14.90
N ASN A 144 -2.82 1.66 -15.05
CA ASN A 144 -2.79 1.01 -16.36
C ASN A 144 -4.10 1.22 -17.12
N ARG A 145 -5.27 1.02 -16.47
CA ARG A 145 -6.58 1.25 -17.10
C ARG A 145 -6.81 2.70 -17.49
N LEU A 146 -6.29 3.63 -16.72
CA LEU A 146 -6.33 5.06 -17.02
C LEU A 146 -5.33 5.48 -18.10
N GLY A 147 -4.52 4.55 -18.62
CA GLY A 147 -3.54 4.81 -19.68
C GLY A 147 -2.38 5.70 -19.24
N LEU A 148 -2.13 5.80 -17.96
CA LEU A 148 -0.99 6.56 -17.41
C LEU A 148 0.33 5.80 -17.60
N VAL A 149 0.29 4.47 -17.43
CA VAL A 149 1.41 3.56 -17.65
C VAL A 149 0.97 2.38 -18.52
N ASN A 150 1.95 1.64 -19.07
CA ASN A 150 1.71 0.40 -19.82
C ASN A 150 2.70 -0.68 -19.39
N THR A 151 2.73 -0.98 -18.10
CA THR A 151 3.62 -1.98 -17.53
C THR A 151 3.02 -2.57 -16.25
N LYS A 152 3.37 -3.84 -15.94
CA LYS A 152 3.01 -4.49 -14.68
C LYS A 152 4.17 -4.54 -13.68
N ASP A 153 5.35 -4.11 -14.10
CA ASP A 153 6.55 -4.03 -13.26
C ASP A 153 6.37 -2.90 -12.23
N PRO A 154 6.35 -3.19 -10.92
CA PRO A 154 6.07 -2.19 -9.91
C PRO A 154 7.07 -1.02 -9.89
N GLU A 155 8.35 -1.29 -10.13
CA GLU A 155 9.40 -0.24 -10.11
C GLU A 155 9.24 0.70 -11.32
N LYS A 156 8.88 0.15 -12.48
CA LYS A 156 8.59 0.97 -13.67
C LYS A 156 7.33 1.80 -13.47
N VAL A 157 6.26 1.21 -12.89
CA VAL A 157 5.03 1.94 -12.55
C VAL A 157 5.36 3.09 -11.59
N GLU A 158 6.10 2.84 -10.52
CA GLU A 158 6.53 3.85 -9.55
C GLU A 158 7.26 5.00 -10.26
N LYS A 159 8.28 4.68 -11.04
CA LYS A 159 9.11 5.66 -11.75
C LYS A 159 8.32 6.48 -12.79
N GLU A 160 7.47 5.83 -13.59
CA GLU A 160 6.66 6.53 -14.60
C GLU A 160 5.65 7.48 -13.95
N ILE A 161 4.99 7.06 -12.88
CA ILE A 161 4.01 7.92 -12.17
C ILE A 161 4.74 9.07 -11.44
N ALA A 162 5.88 8.80 -10.78
CA ALA A 162 6.66 9.83 -10.13
C ALA A 162 7.11 10.95 -11.09
N ALA A 163 7.43 10.60 -12.33
CA ALA A 163 7.80 11.59 -13.35
C ALA A 163 6.62 12.47 -13.84
N LEU A 164 5.37 12.08 -13.55
CA LEU A 164 4.17 12.79 -13.98
C LEU A 164 3.58 13.71 -12.90
N LEU A 165 3.92 13.49 -11.62
CA LEU A 165 3.37 14.20 -10.46
C LEU A 165 4.44 14.92 -9.65
N GLU A 166 4.07 16.06 -9.11
CA GLU A 166 4.84 16.77 -8.09
C GLU A 166 4.98 15.90 -6.84
N GLU A 167 6.13 16.01 -6.15
CA GLU A 167 6.48 15.13 -5.04
C GLU A 167 5.45 15.14 -3.90
N ASP A 168 4.93 16.31 -3.55
CA ASP A 168 3.93 16.50 -2.50
C ASP A 168 2.58 15.82 -2.80
N LYS A 169 2.29 15.54 -4.07
CA LYS A 169 1.05 14.88 -4.52
C LYS A 169 1.18 13.36 -4.64
N GLN A 170 2.39 12.83 -4.73
CA GLN A 170 2.65 11.43 -5.09
C GLN A 170 2.04 10.44 -4.10
N TYR A 171 2.27 10.66 -2.80
CA TYR A 171 1.73 9.78 -1.76
C TYR A 171 0.20 9.78 -1.77
N ARG A 172 -0.39 10.98 -1.74
CA ARG A 172 -1.85 11.15 -1.75
C ARG A 172 -2.49 10.52 -2.99
N PHE A 173 -1.90 10.70 -4.18
CA PHE A 173 -2.36 10.07 -5.41
C PHE A 173 -2.32 8.54 -5.32
N SER A 174 -1.25 7.95 -4.77
CA SER A 174 -1.17 6.50 -4.64
C SER A 174 -2.23 5.94 -3.70
N MET A 175 -2.55 6.64 -2.61
CA MET A 175 -3.58 6.25 -1.64
C MET A 175 -4.99 6.37 -2.23
N THR A 176 -5.30 7.47 -2.91
CA THR A 176 -6.62 7.68 -3.55
C THR A 176 -6.85 6.70 -4.70
N ALA A 177 -5.86 6.48 -5.56
CA ALA A 177 -5.96 5.51 -6.64
C ALA A 177 -6.07 4.06 -6.14
N ASN A 178 -5.39 3.72 -5.03
CA ASN A 178 -5.54 2.43 -4.38
C ASN A 178 -6.98 2.23 -3.86
N LEU A 179 -7.49 3.19 -3.09
CA LEU A 179 -8.86 3.14 -2.55
C LEU A 179 -9.88 3.06 -3.69
N PHE A 180 -9.74 3.89 -4.73
CA PHE A 180 -10.58 3.83 -5.92
C PHE A 180 -10.55 2.46 -6.62
N GLY A 181 -9.40 1.81 -6.65
CA GLY A 181 -9.26 0.44 -7.14
C GLY A 181 -10.00 -0.60 -6.30
N ARG A 182 -10.12 -0.37 -4.99
CA ARG A 182 -10.84 -1.26 -4.07
C ARG A 182 -12.36 -1.05 -4.12
N THR A 183 -12.81 0.19 -4.30
CA THR A 183 -14.23 0.56 -4.17
C THR A 183 -14.98 0.68 -5.50
N THR A 184 -14.31 1.10 -6.56
CA THR A 184 -14.96 1.43 -7.85
C THR A 184 -14.35 0.64 -9.01
N CYS A 185 -13.04 0.73 -9.22
CA CYS A 185 -12.37 0.11 -10.35
C CYS A 185 -11.97 -1.34 -10.05
N HIS A 186 -12.95 -2.20 -9.75
CA HIS A 186 -12.73 -3.61 -9.40
C HIS A 186 -12.06 -4.42 -10.52
N ALA A 187 -11.37 -5.52 -10.15
CA ALA A 187 -10.62 -6.34 -11.11
C ALA A 187 -11.55 -6.96 -12.19
N LYS A 188 -12.62 -7.65 -11.77
CA LYS A 188 -13.53 -8.39 -12.66
C LYS A 188 -14.70 -7.56 -13.18
N LYS A 189 -15.35 -6.78 -12.31
CA LYS A 189 -16.55 -5.99 -12.64
C LYS A 189 -16.35 -4.53 -12.17
N PRO A 190 -15.61 -3.70 -12.92
CA PRO A 190 -15.44 -2.29 -12.55
C PRO A 190 -16.76 -1.53 -12.72
N GLY A 191 -17.03 -0.58 -11.82
CA GLY A 191 -18.23 0.28 -11.85
C GLY A 191 -18.11 1.42 -12.88
N CYS A 192 -17.99 1.07 -14.17
CA CYS A 192 -17.72 2.06 -15.23
C CYS A 192 -18.91 2.96 -15.57
N GLU A 193 -20.14 2.57 -15.23
CA GLU A 193 -21.36 3.32 -15.56
C GLU A 193 -21.39 4.66 -14.83
N ASP A 194 -21.17 4.61 -13.49
CA ASP A 194 -21.18 5.78 -12.61
C ASP A 194 -19.77 6.23 -12.22
N CYS A 195 -18.77 5.85 -13.01
CA CYS A 195 -17.37 6.13 -12.69
C CYS A 195 -17.05 7.62 -12.86
N PRO A 196 -16.55 8.30 -11.82
CA PRO A 196 -16.21 9.72 -11.90
C PRO A 196 -15.07 10.03 -12.88
N LEU A 197 -14.28 9.02 -13.21
CA LEU A 197 -13.19 9.12 -14.18
C LEU A 197 -13.59 8.65 -15.58
N SER A 198 -14.90 8.46 -15.86
CA SER A 198 -15.39 7.89 -17.12
C SER A 198 -14.94 8.66 -18.36
N SER A 199 -14.92 9.99 -18.32
CA SER A 199 -14.46 10.85 -19.41
C SER A 199 -12.95 10.83 -19.65
N LEU A 200 -12.17 10.45 -18.64
CA LEU A 200 -10.71 10.41 -18.68
C LEU A 200 -10.15 9.00 -18.92
N CYS A 201 -11.01 7.97 -18.88
CA CYS A 201 -10.57 6.57 -18.89
C CYS A 201 -10.64 5.94 -20.29
N PRO A 202 -9.48 5.64 -20.93
CA PRO A 202 -9.48 5.01 -22.25
C PRO A 202 -9.99 3.55 -22.24
N SER A 203 -10.02 2.91 -21.09
CA SER A 203 -10.50 1.52 -20.96
C SER A 203 -12.02 1.40 -20.76
N ARG A 204 -12.74 2.50 -20.52
CA ARG A 204 -14.18 2.51 -20.17
C ARG A 204 -15.03 1.73 -21.17
N ASP A 205 -14.93 2.10 -22.43
CA ASP A 205 -15.82 1.56 -23.47
C ASP A 205 -15.62 0.05 -23.70
N ALA A 206 -14.39 -0.43 -23.53
CA ALA A 206 -14.09 -1.87 -23.61
C ALA A 206 -14.82 -2.65 -22.50
N PHE A 207 -14.87 -2.13 -21.27
CA PHE A 207 -15.58 -2.77 -20.16
C PHE A 207 -17.10 -2.67 -20.29
N LEU A 208 -17.64 -1.56 -20.78
CA LEU A 208 -19.09 -1.43 -21.00
C LEU A 208 -19.56 -2.38 -22.11
N LYS A 209 -18.82 -2.49 -23.23
CA LYS A 209 -19.12 -3.44 -24.32
C LYS A 209 -19.03 -4.89 -23.87
N ALA A 210 -18.09 -5.23 -22.97
CA ALA A 210 -17.97 -6.58 -22.45
C ALA A 210 -19.17 -6.99 -21.55
N ARG A 211 -19.75 -6.03 -20.82
CA ARG A 211 -20.94 -6.25 -19.97
C ARG A 211 -22.24 -6.44 -20.76
N SER A 212 -22.37 -5.77 -21.90
CA SER A 212 -23.58 -5.91 -22.76
C SER A 212 -23.67 -7.24 -23.52
N LYS A 213 -22.62 -8.05 -23.49
CA LYS A 213 -22.51 -9.35 -24.18
C LYS A 213 -22.65 -10.56 -23.26
N GLY A 214 -22.78 -10.39 -21.97
CA GLY A 214 -22.90 -11.45 -20.97
C GLY A 214 -24.07 -11.23 -20.04
#